data_c65deb1e0c4dc64d1e856807c5c4c918
#
_entry.id   c65deb1e0c4dc64d1e856807c5c4c918
#
_cell.length_a   1.000
_cell.length_b   1.000
_cell.length_c   1.000
_cell.angle_alpha   90.00
_cell.angle_beta   90.00
_cell.angle_gamma   90.00
#
_symmetry.space_group_name_H-M   'P 1'
#
loop_
_entity.id
_entity.type
_entity.pdbx_description
1 polymer ?
#
loop_
_entity_poly.entity_id
_entity_poly.type
_entity_poly.pdbx_seq_one_letter_code
_entity_poly.pdbx_strand_id
1 'polypeptide(L)'
;SRPGLERTRSGKILKSRYSMTKHFAKIITAPRKFIRMTESQKLPTTFDGPIDLAIIGGTGFYKLNCLEPIAILPPMSTPWGTTSSEITISRVVSDPSNHFHVAFIARHGLHHQFPPTRVPFRANIAALKHLQCKAVLSFSAVGSLQPHIKPRDFVLPQQIIDRTKGIRESSYLNDEGLVGHVPFGEPFTHSFAEYIYQFKDLLTNPESQEPCLLHFDKETTVICMEGPQFSTRAESKMYRMLGGDVINMSVLPEAKLARECELPYQMVCMSTDYDAWRDEEEPVTVETVIGNLQNNSHNANALASKIIMEMAKELPEFMRTGAGLPGTIKMSI
;
A
#
# COMPACT_ATOMS: atom_id res chain seq x y z
N SER A 1 -8.93 65.72 13.26
CA SER A 1 -7.89 65.38 12.26
C SER A 1 -7.60 63.89 12.27
N ARG A 2 -7.99 63.21 11.21
CA ARG A 2 -7.59 61.84 10.89
C ARG A 2 -6.46 61.90 9.87
N PRO A 3 -5.43 61.06 9.96
CA PRO A 3 -4.54 60.84 8.82
C PRO A 3 -4.91 59.54 8.09
N GLY A 4 -4.64 59.56 6.81
CA GLY A 4 -5.08 58.69 5.75
C GLY A 4 -4.48 57.27 5.75
N LEU A 5 -5.23 56.41 5.15
CA LEU A 5 -4.86 55.06 4.74
C LEU A 5 -4.13 55.10 3.38
N GLU A 6 -2.85 54.82 3.39
CA GLU A 6 -2.15 54.47 2.16
C GLU A 6 -2.31 52.99 1.84
N ARG A 7 -2.78 52.73 0.63
CA ARG A 7 -2.79 51.39 0.01
C ARG A 7 -1.40 51.05 -0.49
N THR A 8 -0.84 49.92 -0.02
CA THR A 8 0.26 49.31 -0.74
C THR A 8 0.14 47.77 -0.78
N ARG A 9 0.12 47.32 -2.01
CA ARG A 9 0.63 46.02 -2.50
C ARG A 9 -0.12 44.72 -2.18
N SER A 10 -1.21 44.54 -2.92
CA SER A 10 -1.71 43.19 -3.24
C SER A 10 -1.17 42.79 -4.63
N GLY A 11 -0.05 42.13 -4.71
CA GLY A 11 0.52 41.72 -6.00
C GLY A 11 1.47 40.53 -5.98
N LYS A 12 1.95 40.10 -4.83
CA LYS A 12 2.98 39.09 -4.74
C LYS A 12 2.53 37.72 -4.16
N ILE A 13 1.37 37.63 -3.57
CA ILE A 13 0.91 36.38 -2.90
C ILE A 13 0.22 35.42 -3.89
N LEU A 14 -0.29 35.90 -5.01
CA LEU A 14 -0.99 35.07 -6.00
C LEU A 14 -0.08 34.35 -7.00
N LYS A 15 1.19 34.73 -7.13
CA LYS A 15 2.12 34.04 -8.06
C LYS A 15 2.79 32.79 -7.45
N SER A 16 2.83 32.67 -6.14
CA SER A 16 3.43 31.51 -5.47
C SER A 16 2.52 30.27 -5.48
N ARG A 17 1.19 30.45 -5.39
CA ARG A 17 0.23 29.34 -5.45
C ARG A 17 0.10 28.70 -6.84
N TYR A 18 0.34 29.45 -7.90
CA TYR A 18 0.29 28.94 -9.29
C TYR A 18 1.55 28.14 -9.69
N SER A 19 2.66 28.36 -9.00
CA SER A 19 3.91 27.63 -9.25
C SER A 19 3.89 26.20 -8.67
N MET A 20 3.28 26.00 -7.50
CA MET A 20 3.17 24.67 -6.89
C MET A 20 2.32 23.70 -7.72
N THR A 21 1.18 24.16 -8.23
CA THR A 21 0.30 23.32 -9.06
C THR A 21 0.95 22.90 -10.38
N LYS A 22 1.82 23.72 -10.95
CA LYS A 22 2.54 23.36 -12.18
C LYS A 22 3.71 22.40 -11.93
N HIS A 23 4.33 22.41 -10.75
CA HIS A 23 5.37 21.43 -10.39
C HIS A 23 4.77 20.07 -10.07
N PHE A 24 3.66 20.01 -9.34
CA PHE A 24 2.91 18.78 -9.11
C PHE A 24 2.45 18.15 -10.44
N ALA A 25 1.92 18.94 -11.35
CA ALA A 25 1.53 18.46 -12.68
C ALA A 25 2.74 17.91 -13.49
N LYS A 26 3.93 18.48 -13.36
CA LYS A 26 5.13 18.01 -14.08
C LYS A 26 5.73 16.71 -13.51
N ILE A 27 5.60 16.45 -12.22
CA ILE A 27 6.10 15.22 -11.59
C ILE A 27 5.15 14.05 -11.86
N ILE A 28 3.85 14.32 -11.96
CA ILE A 28 2.83 13.32 -12.31
C ILE A 28 2.78 13.07 -13.83
N THR A 29 3.22 14.03 -14.64
CA THR A 29 3.30 13.92 -16.11
C THR A 29 4.72 13.70 -16.60
N ALA A 30 5.50 12.81 -15.99
CA ALA A 30 6.60 12.20 -16.73
C ALA A 30 5.98 11.62 -18.01
N PRO A 31 6.52 11.92 -19.22
CA PRO A 31 5.88 11.47 -20.44
C PRO A 31 5.82 9.96 -20.39
N ARG A 32 4.61 9.42 -20.17
CA ARG A 32 4.33 8.05 -20.53
C ARG A 32 4.71 7.97 -22.00
N LYS A 33 5.80 7.32 -22.36
CA LYS A 33 5.87 6.71 -23.66
C LYS A 33 4.69 5.75 -23.72
N PHE A 34 3.55 6.25 -24.13
CA PHE A 34 2.51 5.43 -24.72
C PHE A 34 3.21 4.77 -25.92
N ILE A 35 3.64 3.54 -25.72
CA ILE A 35 3.75 2.65 -26.86
C ILE A 35 2.33 2.67 -27.41
N ARG A 36 2.12 3.33 -28.54
CA ARG A 36 0.90 3.17 -29.34
C ARG A 36 0.83 1.67 -29.59
N MET A 37 0.00 0.99 -28.80
CA MET A 37 -0.41 -0.34 -29.14
C MET A 37 -1.18 -0.17 -30.45
N THR A 38 -0.67 -0.76 -31.51
CA THR A 38 -1.38 -0.90 -32.76
C THR A 38 -2.76 -1.49 -32.47
N GLU A 39 -3.78 -1.09 -33.20
CA GLU A 39 -5.22 -1.41 -33.00
C GLU A 39 -5.57 -2.91 -32.83
N SER A 40 -4.61 -3.83 -32.85
CA SER A 40 -4.84 -5.28 -32.87
C SER A 40 -4.79 -5.99 -31.50
N GLN A 41 -4.56 -5.30 -30.36
CA GLN A 41 -4.53 -5.96 -29.05
C GLN A 41 -5.14 -5.12 -27.94
N LYS A 42 -6.44 -4.90 -28.02
CA LYS A 42 -7.19 -4.45 -26.85
C LYS A 42 -7.35 -5.65 -25.90
N LEU A 43 -6.73 -5.56 -24.70
CA LEU A 43 -6.83 -6.63 -23.72
C LEU A 43 -8.28 -6.88 -23.30
N PRO A 44 -8.65 -8.12 -22.95
CA PRO A 44 -9.97 -8.44 -22.40
C PRO A 44 -10.29 -7.58 -21.17
N THR A 45 -11.57 -7.25 -21.01
CA THR A 45 -12.11 -6.52 -19.86
C THR A 45 -12.73 -7.44 -18.82
N THR A 46 -12.68 -8.75 -19.05
CA THR A 46 -13.14 -9.81 -18.15
C THR A 46 -12.06 -10.85 -18.00
N PHE A 47 -12.08 -11.56 -16.90
CA PHE A 47 -11.20 -12.69 -16.64
C PHE A 47 -11.96 -13.75 -15.84
N ASP A 48 -12.02 -14.96 -16.36
CA ASP A 48 -12.67 -16.10 -15.72
C ASP A 48 -11.59 -17.04 -15.19
N GLY A 49 -11.53 -17.19 -13.91
CA GLY A 49 -10.58 -18.09 -13.26
C GLY A 49 -10.05 -17.55 -11.95
N PRO A 50 -9.48 -18.42 -11.13
CA PRO A 50 -8.90 -18.01 -9.87
C PRO A 50 -7.64 -17.20 -10.10
N ILE A 51 -7.41 -16.23 -9.20
CA ILE A 51 -6.22 -15.42 -9.15
C ILE A 51 -5.43 -15.85 -7.92
N ASP A 52 -4.14 -16.14 -8.11
CA ASP A 52 -3.34 -16.70 -7.03
C ASP A 52 -2.92 -15.63 -6.03
N LEU A 53 -2.39 -14.51 -6.52
CA LEU A 53 -1.90 -13.42 -5.69
C LEU A 53 -2.54 -12.10 -6.09
N ALA A 54 -3.05 -11.37 -5.11
CA ALA A 54 -3.40 -9.97 -5.28
C ALA A 54 -2.28 -9.07 -4.76
N ILE A 55 -1.96 -8.02 -5.50
CA ILE A 55 -1.06 -6.96 -5.09
C ILE A 55 -1.85 -5.67 -4.96
N ILE A 56 -1.78 -5.05 -3.79
CA ILE A 56 -2.27 -3.69 -3.58
C ILE A 56 -1.05 -2.77 -3.59
N GLY A 57 -0.93 -1.98 -4.66
CA GLY A 57 0.14 -1.00 -4.81
C GLY A 57 -0.19 0.29 -4.08
N GLY A 58 0.74 0.75 -3.25
CA GLY A 58 0.73 2.09 -2.67
C GLY A 58 1.47 3.09 -3.55
N THR A 59 1.74 4.26 -2.99
CA THR A 59 2.51 5.31 -3.66
C THR A 59 3.87 4.79 -4.13
N GLY A 60 4.18 4.97 -5.41
CA GLY A 60 5.48 4.60 -6.00
C GLY A 60 5.61 3.16 -6.49
N PHE A 61 4.57 2.33 -6.39
CA PHE A 61 4.62 0.92 -6.79
C PHE A 61 3.53 0.61 -7.81
N TYR A 62 3.87 0.51 -9.10
CA TYR A 62 2.87 0.39 -10.18
C TYR A 62 3.16 -0.61 -11.28
N LYS A 63 4.40 -1.08 -11.47
CA LYS A 63 4.75 -1.99 -12.58
C LYS A 63 5.85 -2.97 -12.23
N LEU A 64 5.63 -4.25 -12.58
CA LEU A 64 6.59 -5.33 -12.44
C LEU A 64 6.98 -5.90 -13.81
N ASN A 65 8.28 -6.01 -14.07
CA ASN A 65 8.79 -6.51 -15.35
C ASN A 65 8.60 -8.03 -15.53
N CYS A 66 8.41 -8.78 -14.44
CA CYS A 66 8.16 -10.22 -14.48
C CYS A 66 6.72 -10.57 -14.90
N LEU A 67 5.84 -9.57 -15.01
CA LEU A 67 4.43 -9.73 -15.31
C LEU A 67 4.08 -9.19 -16.69
N GLU A 68 3.22 -9.92 -17.39
CA GLU A 68 2.59 -9.50 -18.64
C GLU A 68 1.08 -9.39 -18.42
N PRO A 69 0.48 -8.21 -18.63
CA PRO A 69 -0.97 -8.05 -18.55
C PRO A 69 -1.70 -8.91 -19.57
N ILE A 70 -2.73 -9.62 -19.12
CA ILE A 70 -3.61 -10.46 -19.97
C ILE A 70 -5.06 -10.01 -19.94
N ALA A 71 -5.48 -9.23 -18.95
CA ALA A 71 -6.79 -8.59 -18.88
C ALA A 71 -6.70 -7.31 -18.05
N ILE A 72 -7.57 -6.36 -18.35
CA ILE A 72 -7.75 -5.14 -17.56
C ILE A 72 -9.23 -5.02 -17.23
N LEU A 73 -9.59 -5.36 -16.00
CA LEU A 73 -10.96 -5.23 -15.52
C LEU A 73 -11.21 -3.75 -15.19
N PRO A 74 -12.27 -3.13 -15.71
CA PRO A 74 -12.62 -1.76 -15.32
C PRO A 74 -12.85 -1.68 -13.81
N PRO A 75 -12.84 -0.47 -13.21
CA PRO A 75 -13.16 -0.31 -11.80
C PRO A 75 -14.41 -1.11 -11.45
N MET A 76 -14.28 -2.04 -10.50
CA MET A 76 -15.32 -3.01 -10.18
C MET A 76 -16.33 -2.41 -9.20
N SER A 77 -17.60 -2.45 -9.55
CA SER A 77 -18.69 -2.08 -8.66
C SER A 77 -18.99 -3.23 -7.70
N THR A 78 -19.06 -2.92 -6.42
CA THR A 78 -19.40 -3.85 -5.33
C THR A 78 -20.54 -3.27 -4.49
N PRO A 79 -21.20 -4.06 -3.63
CA PRO A 79 -22.18 -3.52 -2.70
C PRO A 79 -21.65 -2.40 -1.78
N TRP A 80 -20.32 -2.32 -1.62
CA TRP A 80 -19.64 -1.34 -0.76
C TRP A 80 -18.94 -0.23 -1.55
N GLY A 81 -19.30 -0.04 -2.79
CA GLY A 81 -18.76 0.99 -3.67
C GLY A 81 -17.92 0.41 -4.81
N THR A 82 -17.25 1.30 -5.52
CA THR A 82 -16.40 0.96 -6.67
C THR A 82 -14.94 0.95 -6.26
N THR A 83 -14.16 0.02 -6.81
CA THR A 83 -12.71 -0.07 -6.53
C THR A 83 -11.97 1.20 -6.91
N SER A 84 -10.86 1.46 -6.24
CA SER A 84 -10.05 2.68 -6.43
C SER A 84 -9.44 2.81 -7.83
N SER A 85 -9.28 1.70 -8.52
CA SER A 85 -8.76 1.65 -9.89
C SER A 85 -9.32 0.44 -10.64
N GLU A 86 -9.02 0.37 -11.93
CA GLU A 86 -9.07 -0.87 -12.69
C GLU A 86 -8.21 -1.95 -12.01
N ILE A 87 -8.50 -3.20 -12.28
CA ILE A 87 -7.73 -4.35 -11.79
C ILE A 87 -7.03 -5.00 -12.98
N THR A 88 -5.71 -4.91 -12.99
CA THR A 88 -4.89 -5.54 -14.03
C THR A 88 -4.61 -6.99 -13.65
N ILE A 89 -5.01 -7.92 -14.49
CA ILE A 89 -4.68 -9.34 -14.35
C ILE A 89 -3.48 -9.63 -15.24
N SER A 90 -2.44 -10.23 -14.64
CA SER A 90 -1.19 -10.53 -15.33
C SER A 90 -0.81 -12.00 -15.15
N ARG A 91 -0.09 -12.54 -16.13
CA ARG A 91 0.63 -13.80 -16.03
C ARG A 91 2.11 -13.57 -15.75
N VAL A 92 2.76 -14.57 -15.23
CA VAL A 92 4.22 -14.54 -15.01
C VAL A 92 4.93 -14.88 -16.32
N VAL A 93 5.78 -13.98 -16.81
CA VAL A 93 6.45 -14.14 -18.12
C VAL A 93 7.29 -15.42 -18.19
N SER A 94 7.96 -15.79 -17.09
CA SER A 94 8.81 -16.98 -17.00
C SER A 94 8.03 -18.29 -16.75
N ASP A 95 6.73 -18.23 -16.57
CA ASP A 95 5.87 -19.40 -16.39
C ASP A 95 5.24 -19.84 -17.72
N PRO A 96 5.80 -20.85 -18.42
CA PRO A 96 5.26 -21.30 -19.71
C PRO A 96 3.90 -21.99 -19.60
N SER A 97 3.54 -22.49 -18.42
CA SER A 97 2.25 -23.15 -18.17
C SER A 97 1.10 -22.16 -18.02
N ASN A 98 1.40 -20.90 -17.76
CA ASN A 98 0.42 -19.80 -17.61
C ASN A 98 -0.70 -20.12 -16.61
N HIS A 99 -0.37 -20.76 -15.48
CA HIS A 99 -1.34 -21.15 -14.46
C HIS A 99 -1.32 -20.26 -13.22
N PHE A 100 -0.31 -19.40 -13.05
CA PHE A 100 -0.21 -18.46 -11.94
C PHE A 100 -0.60 -17.05 -12.39
N HIS A 101 -1.63 -16.50 -11.77
CA HIS A 101 -2.18 -15.19 -12.12
C HIS A 101 -2.07 -14.22 -10.95
N VAL A 102 -1.75 -12.97 -11.28
CA VAL A 102 -1.60 -11.87 -10.33
C VAL A 102 -2.60 -10.77 -10.66
N ALA A 103 -3.38 -10.34 -9.68
CA ALA A 103 -4.20 -9.14 -9.76
C ALA A 103 -3.45 -7.96 -9.16
N PHE A 104 -3.50 -6.82 -9.81
CA PHE A 104 -2.96 -5.57 -9.30
C PHE A 104 -4.04 -4.49 -9.20
N ILE A 105 -4.10 -3.82 -8.05
CA ILE A 105 -4.97 -2.66 -7.81
C ILE A 105 -4.16 -1.51 -7.21
N ALA A 106 -4.39 -0.29 -7.71
CA ALA A 106 -3.78 0.93 -7.16
C ALA A 106 -4.65 1.47 -6.02
N ARG A 107 -4.16 1.39 -4.78
CA ARG A 107 -4.91 1.80 -3.57
C ARG A 107 -5.47 3.22 -3.68
N HIS A 108 -4.65 4.15 -4.10
CA HIS A 108 -5.03 5.56 -4.21
C HIS A 108 -5.58 5.96 -5.58
N GLY A 109 -5.85 4.99 -6.46
CA GLY A 109 -6.20 5.22 -7.86
C GLY A 109 -4.97 5.45 -8.75
N LEU A 110 -5.17 5.34 -10.07
CA LEU A 110 -4.07 5.49 -11.05
C LEU A 110 -3.49 6.91 -11.08
N HIS A 111 -4.27 7.90 -10.68
CA HIS A 111 -3.88 9.31 -10.65
C HIS A 111 -3.70 9.85 -9.23
N HIS A 112 -3.62 8.97 -8.25
CA HIS A 112 -3.49 9.31 -6.83
C HIS A 112 -4.61 10.24 -6.34
N GLN A 113 -5.84 10.00 -6.83
CA GLN A 113 -7.01 10.85 -6.58
C GLN A 113 -7.70 10.57 -5.23
N PHE A 114 -7.42 9.44 -4.60
CA PHE A 114 -8.02 9.08 -3.31
C PHE A 114 -7.04 9.36 -2.16
N PRO A 115 -7.32 10.34 -1.29
CA PRO A 115 -6.57 10.49 -0.05
C PRO A 115 -6.84 9.29 0.88
N PRO A 116 -5.98 9.03 1.88
CA PRO A 116 -6.08 7.84 2.73
C PRO A 116 -7.46 7.58 3.32
N THR A 117 -8.14 8.62 3.80
CA THR A 117 -9.50 8.52 4.39
C THR A 117 -10.58 8.15 3.37
N ARG A 118 -10.36 8.43 2.08
CA ARG A 118 -11.35 8.23 1.01
C ARG A 118 -11.08 7.04 0.12
N VAL A 119 -10.02 6.29 0.37
CA VAL A 119 -9.76 5.03 -0.32
C VAL A 119 -10.96 4.09 -0.09
N PRO A 120 -11.54 3.50 -1.16
CA PRO A 120 -12.65 2.57 -1.04
C PRO A 120 -12.18 1.18 -0.59
N PHE A 121 -11.67 1.09 0.64
CA PHE A 121 -11.06 -0.15 1.16
C PHE A 121 -11.99 -1.36 1.10
N ARG A 122 -13.28 -1.19 1.49
CA ARG A 122 -14.25 -2.28 1.42
C ARG A 122 -14.42 -2.79 -0.01
N ALA A 123 -14.60 -1.90 -0.97
CA ALA A 123 -14.72 -2.27 -2.38
C ALA A 123 -13.45 -2.97 -2.89
N ASN A 124 -12.27 -2.46 -2.56
CA ASN A 124 -11.00 -3.05 -3.01
C ASN A 124 -10.84 -4.49 -2.51
N ILE A 125 -10.99 -4.73 -1.22
CA ILE A 125 -10.83 -6.08 -0.64
C ILE A 125 -11.95 -7.02 -1.10
N ALA A 126 -13.21 -6.53 -1.17
CA ALA A 126 -14.33 -7.33 -1.67
C ALA A 126 -14.10 -7.79 -3.12
N ALA A 127 -13.59 -6.92 -3.99
CA ALA A 127 -13.24 -7.27 -5.35
C ALA A 127 -12.19 -8.38 -5.41
N LEU A 128 -11.14 -8.30 -4.59
CA LEU A 128 -10.09 -9.34 -4.54
C LEU A 128 -10.64 -10.68 -4.03
N LYS A 129 -11.55 -10.65 -3.05
CA LYS A 129 -12.25 -11.85 -2.59
C LYS A 129 -13.16 -12.44 -3.68
N HIS A 130 -13.90 -11.60 -4.38
CA HIS A 130 -14.76 -12.02 -5.52
C HIS A 130 -13.95 -12.68 -6.63
N LEU A 131 -12.76 -12.17 -6.92
CA LEU A 131 -11.81 -12.73 -7.87
C LEU A 131 -11.11 -14.00 -7.37
N GLN A 132 -11.46 -14.48 -6.20
CA GLN A 132 -10.92 -15.70 -5.57
C GLN A 132 -9.40 -15.67 -5.33
N CYS A 133 -8.85 -14.50 -5.06
CA CYS A 133 -7.44 -14.37 -4.69
C CYS A 133 -7.13 -15.22 -3.45
N LYS A 134 -5.98 -15.89 -3.46
CA LYS A 134 -5.53 -16.77 -2.37
C LYS A 134 -4.75 -16.05 -1.29
N ALA A 135 -4.17 -14.90 -1.60
CA ALA A 135 -3.45 -14.05 -0.66
C ALA A 135 -3.37 -12.61 -1.18
N VAL A 136 -3.14 -11.68 -0.27
CA VAL A 136 -2.98 -10.25 -0.57
C VAL A 136 -1.61 -9.79 -0.08
N LEU A 137 -0.78 -9.33 -1.00
CA LEU A 137 0.49 -8.66 -0.76
C LEU A 137 0.30 -7.16 -0.95
N SER A 138 0.48 -6.40 0.11
CA SER A 138 0.25 -4.96 0.12
C SER A 138 1.57 -4.21 0.26
N PHE A 139 1.70 -3.07 -0.41
CA PHE A 139 2.87 -2.19 -0.30
C PHE A 139 2.46 -0.81 0.21
N SER A 140 3.25 -0.25 1.11
CA SER A 140 3.01 1.07 1.67
C SER A 140 4.31 1.80 1.98
N ALA A 141 4.39 3.08 1.60
CA ALA A 141 5.39 3.97 2.14
C ALA A 141 5.08 4.24 3.62
N VAL A 142 6.12 4.30 4.44
CA VAL A 142 6.00 4.54 5.89
C VAL A 142 7.06 5.51 6.38
N GLY A 143 6.75 6.22 7.47
CA GLY A 143 7.74 6.90 8.28
C GLY A 143 8.33 5.94 9.32
N SER A 144 9.61 6.08 9.64
CA SER A 144 10.26 5.35 10.72
C SER A 144 10.06 6.06 12.05
N LEU A 145 9.70 5.30 13.07
CA LEU A 145 9.63 5.76 14.46
C LEU A 145 10.84 5.28 15.29
N GLN A 146 11.82 4.63 14.65
CA GLN A 146 12.97 4.04 15.30
C GLN A 146 14.28 4.43 14.61
N PRO A 147 15.36 4.72 15.38
CA PRO A 147 16.63 5.15 14.79
C PRO A 147 17.31 4.06 13.95
N HIS A 148 17.06 2.79 14.24
CA HIS A 148 17.65 1.65 13.53
C HIS A 148 16.92 1.28 12.25
N ILE A 149 15.69 1.74 12.04
CA ILE A 149 14.94 1.59 10.79
C ILE A 149 15.20 2.82 9.95
N LYS A 150 16.12 2.71 9.02
CA LYS A 150 16.58 3.84 8.20
C LYS A 150 15.64 4.06 7.01
N PRO A 151 15.58 5.28 6.46
CA PRO A 151 15.05 5.47 5.10
C PRO A 151 15.71 4.48 4.13
N ARG A 152 14.91 3.89 3.23
CA ARG A 152 15.27 2.80 2.30
C ARG A 152 15.27 1.40 2.89
N ASP A 153 15.23 1.24 4.21
CA ASP A 153 14.93 -0.06 4.82
C ASP A 153 13.47 -0.45 4.60
N PHE A 154 13.20 -1.74 4.57
CA PHE A 154 11.85 -2.28 4.51
C PHE A 154 11.48 -2.95 5.83
N VAL A 155 10.18 -3.06 6.09
CA VAL A 155 9.65 -3.62 7.32
C VAL A 155 8.47 -4.53 7.01
N LEU A 156 8.44 -5.70 7.64
CA LEU A 156 7.29 -6.59 7.67
C LEU A 156 6.62 -6.50 9.04
N PRO A 157 5.64 -5.59 9.22
CA PRO A 157 4.98 -5.44 10.51
C PRO A 157 4.19 -6.71 10.85
N GLN A 158 4.11 -7.01 12.14
CA GLN A 158 3.32 -8.13 12.68
C GLN A 158 2.24 -7.66 13.64
N GLN A 159 2.33 -6.42 14.14
CA GLN A 159 1.35 -5.81 15.02
C GLN A 159 0.91 -4.44 14.50
N ILE A 160 -0.28 -4.02 14.91
CA ILE A 160 -0.88 -2.74 14.52
C ILE A 160 -1.41 -2.03 15.76
N ILE A 161 -1.14 -0.73 15.85
CA ILE A 161 -1.85 0.17 16.76
C ILE A 161 -2.72 1.10 15.93
N ASP A 162 -4.03 1.05 16.17
CA ASP A 162 -5.02 1.85 15.45
C ASP A 162 -5.12 3.26 16.04
N ARG A 163 -4.69 4.25 15.26
CA ARG A 163 -4.84 5.67 15.56
C ARG A 163 -5.67 6.40 14.51
N THR A 164 -6.48 5.66 13.75
CA THR A 164 -7.49 6.25 12.86
C THR A 164 -8.59 6.94 13.69
N LYS A 165 -9.41 7.78 13.03
CA LYS A 165 -10.43 8.60 13.70
C LYS A 165 -11.81 7.95 13.74
N GLY A 166 -11.95 6.67 13.40
CA GLY A 166 -13.23 5.96 13.40
C GLY A 166 -14.19 6.39 12.28
N ILE A 167 -13.70 7.07 11.26
CA ILE A 167 -14.51 7.54 10.11
C ILE A 167 -14.34 6.65 8.88
N ARG A 168 -13.44 5.66 8.94
CA ARG A 168 -13.23 4.67 7.89
C ARG A 168 -14.07 3.45 8.18
N GLU A 169 -14.90 3.03 7.23
CA GLU A 169 -15.66 1.79 7.36
C GLU A 169 -14.72 0.58 7.43
N SER A 170 -14.80 -0.18 8.52
CA SER A 170 -13.86 -1.25 8.84
C SER A 170 -14.48 -2.65 8.89
N SER A 171 -15.76 -2.77 8.50
CA SER A 171 -16.46 -4.06 8.48
C SER A 171 -17.44 -4.12 7.31
N TYR A 172 -17.63 -5.31 6.76
CA TYR A 172 -18.66 -5.60 5.76
C TYR A 172 -20.06 -5.81 6.37
N LEU A 173 -20.15 -5.99 7.67
CA LEU A 173 -21.37 -6.35 8.37
C LEU A 173 -22.12 -5.15 8.95
N ASN A 174 -21.51 -3.94 8.92
CA ASN A 174 -22.09 -2.74 9.53
C ASN A 174 -23.46 -2.37 8.97
N ASP A 175 -23.67 -2.63 7.68
CA ASP A 175 -24.89 -2.21 6.97
C ASP A 175 -25.96 -3.31 6.91
N GLU A 176 -25.64 -4.53 7.37
CA GLU A 176 -26.48 -5.72 7.20
C GLU A 176 -27.28 -6.08 8.45
N GLY A 177 -27.16 -5.32 9.53
CA GLY A 177 -27.77 -5.66 10.81
C GLY A 177 -27.21 -6.93 11.45
N LEU A 178 -26.03 -7.37 11.01
CA LEU A 178 -25.33 -8.54 11.50
C LEU A 178 -24.12 -8.11 12.32
N VAL A 179 -23.73 -8.92 13.29
CA VAL A 179 -22.52 -8.71 14.06
C VAL A 179 -21.64 -9.94 13.94
N GLY A 180 -20.44 -9.74 13.39
CA GLY A 180 -19.43 -10.77 13.27
C GLY A 180 -18.13 -10.33 13.93
N HIS A 181 -17.44 -11.27 14.56
CA HIS A 181 -16.15 -11.02 15.18
C HIS A 181 -15.07 -11.91 14.56
N VAL A 182 -13.94 -11.32 14.29
CA VAL A 182 -12.74 -12.02 13.83
C VAL A 182 -11.65 -11.95 14.90
N PRO A 183 -10.88 -13.02 15.12
CA PRO A 183 -9.65 -12.92 15.91
C PRO A 183 -8.67 -11.98 15.21
N PHE A 184 -8.12 -11.01 15.94
CA PHE A 184 -7.24 -9.98 15.38
C PHE A 184 -6.00 -9.71 16.25
N GLY A 185 -5.68 -10.64 17.17
CA GLY A 185 -4.46 -10.58 17.97
C GLY A 185 -3.18 -10.69 17.13
N GLU A 186 -3.27 -11.44 16.01
CA GLU A 186 -2.23 -11.55 14.99
C GLU A 186 -2.80 -11.00 13.67
N PRO A 187 -2.68 -9.67 13.41
CA PRO A 187 -3.38 -9.03 12.30
C PRO A 187 -2.82 -9.36 10.91
N PHE A 188 -1.58 -9.83 10.85
CA PHE A 188 -0.92 -10.26 9.62
C PHE A 188 -0.76 -11.78 9.58
N THR A 189 -0.59 -12.34 8.38
CA THR A 189 -0.30 -13.75 8.20
C THR A 189 1.20 -13.98 8.39
N HIS A 190 1.58 -14.49 9.56
CA HIS A 190 2.99 -14.65 9.95
C HIS A 190 3.79 -15.53 8.97
N SER A 191 3.22 -16.65 8.54
CA SER A 191 3.85 -17.52 7.55
C SER A 191 4.08 -16.82 6.20
N PHE A 192 3.25 -15.84 5.85
CA PHE A 192 3.48 -15.01 4.66
C PHE A 192 4.68 -14.07 4.88
N ALA A 193 4.78 -13.45 6.05
CA ALA A 193 5.94 -12.62 6.39
C ALA A 193 7.25 -13.44 6.38
N GLU A 194 7.25 -14.64 6.97
CA GLU A 194 8.39 -15.56 6.92
C GLU A 194 8.79 -15.91 5.47
N TYR A 195 7.80 -16.17 4.63
CA TYR A 195 8.04 -16.44 3.21
C TYR A 195 8.72 -15.26 2.50
N ILE A 196 8.29 -14.03 2.78
CA ILE A 196 8.91 -12.82 2.21
C ILE A 196 10.33 -12.63 2.75
N TYR A 197 10.52 -12.83 4.05
CA TYR A 197 11.79 -12.58 4.74
C TYR A 197 12.96 -13.43 4.23
N GLN A 198 12.71 -14.61 3.66
CA GLN A 198 13.76 -15.42 3.05
C GLN A 198 14.48 -14.71 1.90
N PHE A 199 13.87 -13.68 1.29
CA PHE A 199 14.43 -12.91 0.19
C PHE A 199 15.06 -11.59 0.62
N LYS A 200 15.32 -11.39 1.91
CA LYS A 200 15.84 -10.13 2.48
C LYS A 200 17.14 -9.63 1.85
N ASP A 201 17.99 -10.54 1.37
CA ASP A 201 19.29 -10.21 0.82
C ASP A 201 19.21 -9.57 -0.58
N LEU A 202 18.03 -9.47 -1.17
CA LEU A 202 17.80 -8.76 -2.42
C LEU A 202 17.78 -7.23 -2.27
N LEU A 203 17.61 -6.72 -1.05
CA LEU A 203 17.47 -5.29 -0.82
C LEU A 203 18.85 -4.63 -0.78
N THR A 204 19.06 -3.69 -1.70
CA THR A 204 20.32 -2.95 -1.82
C THR A 204 20.05 -1.47 -2.06
N ASN A 205 20.96 -0.63 -1.62
CA ASN A 205 20.95 0.77 -2.02
C ASN A 205 21.47 0.87 -3.45
N PRO A 206 20.70 1.38 -4.41
CA PRO A 206 21.13 1.40 -5.83
C PRO A 206 22.32 2.34 -6.09
N GLU A 207 22.59 3.30 -5.21
CA GLU A 207 23.69 4.26 -5.36
C GLU A 207 24.99 3.72 -4.76
N SER A 208 24.94 3.25 -3.49
CA SER A 208 26.14 2.79 -2.77
C SER A 208 26.40 1.28 -2.91
N GLN A 209 25.43 0.52 -3.41
CA GLN A 209 25.44 -0.95 -3.45
C GLN A 209 25.51 -1.62 -2.07
N GLU A 210 25.32 -0.85 -0.98
CA GLU A 210 25.23 -1.38 0.37
C GLU A 210 23.90 -2.07 0.60
N PRO A 211 23.85 -3.10 1.45
CA PRO A 211 22.58 -3.74 1.82
C PRO A 211 21.61 -2.77 2.50
N CYS A 212 20.34 -2.81 2.08
CA CYS A 212 19.24 -2.29 2.86
C CYS A 212 18.65 -3.42 3.71
N LEU A 213 18.15 -3.10 4.90
CA LEU A 213 17.63 -4.11 5.80
C LEU A 213 16.13 -4.36 5.55
N LEU A 214 15.72 -5.61 5.74
CA LEU A 214 14.33 -5.99 5.90
C LEU A 214 14.11 -6.34 7.38
N HIS A 215 13.42 -5.47 8.11
CA HIS A 215 13.14 -5.65 9.53
C HIS A 215 11.92 -6.55 9.72
N PHE A 216 12.06 -7.57 10.54
CA PHE A 216 11.01 -8.54 10.82
C PHE A 216 11.21 -9.22 12.17
N ASP A 217 10.26 -9.05 13.07
CA ASP A 217 10.05 -9.87 14.26
C ASP A 217 8.58 -9.80 14.68
N LYS A 218 8.20 -10.58 15.71
CA LYS A 218 6.80 -10.71 16.14
C LYS A 218 6.20 -9.42 16.74
N GLU A 219 7.05 -8.54 17.25
CA GLU A 219 6.63 -7.32 17.94
C GLU A 219 6.70 -6.09 17.04
N THR A 220 7.21 -6.23 15.82
CA THR A 220 7.30 -5.09 14.88
C THR A 220 5.93 -4.51 14.61
N THR A 221 5.73 -3.26 15.03
CA THR A 221 4.43 -2.62 15.11
C THR A 221 4.32 -1.44 14.16
N VAL A 222 3.26 -1.43 13.35
CA VAL A 222 2.87 -0.28 12.54
C VAL A 222 1.79 0.53 13.25
N ILE A 223 1.99 1.83 13.37
CA ILE A 223 0.96 2.80 13.76
C ILE A 223 0.18 3.16 12.51
N CYS A 224 -1.13 3.04 12.53
CA CYS A 224 -1.99 3.57 11.47
C CYS A 224 -2.65 4.85 11.93
N MET A 225 -2.29 5.97 11.31
CA MET A 225 -2.93 7.26 11.56
C MET A 225 -3.93 7.61 10.46
N GLU A 226 -4.78 8.62 10.71
CA GLU A 226 -5.79 9.05 9.74
C GLU A 226 -5.17 9.77 8.55
N GLY A 227 -4.32 10.76 8.78
CA GLY A 227 -3.88 11.68 7.74
C GLY A 227 -5.00 12.60 7.24
N PRO A 228 -4.86 13.28 6.09
CA PRO A 228 -3.67 13.23 5.20
C PRO A 228 -2.48 14.05 5.70
N GLN A 229 -2.62 14.82 6.80
CA GLN A 229 -1.51 15.52 7.42
C GLN A 229 -0.56 14.50 8.05
N PHE A 230 0.74 14.79 8.03
CA PHE A 230 1.73 14.04 8.79
C PHE A 230 1.59 14.28 10.29
N SER A 231 2.26 13.47 11.10
CA SER A 231 2.24 13.58 12.56
C SER A 231 2.74 14.94 13.03
N THR A 232 2.13 15.44 14.10
CA THR A 232 2.83 16.46 14.91
C THR A 232 4.02 15.82 15.62
N ARG A 233 5.00 16.62 16.03
CA ARG A 233 6.14 16.11 16.81
C ARG A 233 5.71 15.45 18.12
N ALA A 234 4.71 16.00 18.79
CA ALA A 234 4.16 15.43 20.02
C ALA A 234 3.50 14.07 19.77
N GLU A 235 2.72 13.93 18.70
CA GLU A 235 2.12 12.65 18.29
C GLU A 235 3.19 11.63 17.92
N SER A 236 4.20 12.02 17.14
CA SER A 236 5.30 11.15 16.74
C SER A 236 6.05 10.59 17.96
N LYS A 237 6.38 11.45 18.94
CA LYS A 237 6.97 11.02 20.21
C LYS A 237 6.05 10.10 21.02
N MET A 238 4.75 10.36 21.05
CA MET A 238 3.75 9.50 21.68
C MET A 238 3.71 8.12 21.01
N TYR A 239 3.71 8.04 19.69
CA TYR A 239 3.69 6.76 18.96
C TYR A 239 4.92 5.90 19.28
N ARG A 240 6.08 6.52 19.43
CA ARG A 240 7.29 5.82 19.92
C ARG A 240 7.11 5.28 21.34
N MET A 241 6.52 6.07 22.23
CA MET A 241 6.23 5.62 23.61
C MET A 241 5.23 4.44 23.64
N LEU A 242 4.33 4.36 22.67
CA LEU A 242 3.40 3.23 22.52
C LEU A 242 4.07 1.98 21.93
N GLY A 243 5.35 2.03 21.54
CA GLY A 243 6.07 0.92 20.94
C GLY A 243 5.92 0.82 19.43
N GLY A 244 5.53 1.90 18.76
CA GLY A 244 5.48 1.94 17.28
C GLY A 244 6.86 1.91 16.66
N ASP A 245 7.02 1.12 15.60
CA ASP A 245 8.26 1.03 14.81
C ASP A 245 8.18 1.84 13.54
N VAL A 246 7.05 1.81 12.87
CA VAL A 246 6.77 2.57 11.65
C VAL A 246 5.35 3.14 11.70
N ILE A 247 5.07 4.10 10.82
CA ILE A 247 3.78 4.77 10.73
C ILE A 247 3.33 4.92 9.29
N ASN A 248 2.05 4.64 9.03
CA ASN A 248 1.41 4.91 7.75
C ASN A 248 -0.04 5.37 7.91
N MET A 249 -0.77 5.46 6.79
CA MET A 249 -2.15 5.92 6.75
C MET A 249 -3.10 4.90 6.08
N SER A 250 -2.64 3.67 5.80
CA SER A 250 -3.38 2.77 4.91
C SER A 250 -3.47 1.31 5.37
N VAL A 251 -2.73 0.87 6.39
CA VAL A 251 -2.83 -0.53 6.86
C VAL A 251 -4.20 -0.84 7.45
N LEU A 252 -4.89 0.15 7.97
CA LEU A 252 -6.27 0.06 8.44
C LEU A 252 -7.19 1.00 7.65
N PRO A 253 -8.38 0.51 7.28
CA PRO A 253 -8.99 -0.77 7.64
C PRO A 253 -8.57 -1.95 6.75
N GLU A 254 -7.60 -1.80 5.86
CA GLU A 254 -7.21 -2.82 4.86
C GLU A 254 -6.99 -4.21 5.50
N ALA A 255 -6.19 -4.29 6.55
CA ALA A 255 -5.92 -5.55 7.25
C ALA A 255 -7.16 -6.12 7.95
N LYS A 256 -8.01 -5.29 8.55
CA LYS A 256 -9.27 -5.72 9.18
C LYS A 256 -10.21 -6.35 8.17
N LEU A 257 -10.35 -5.71 7.01
CA LEU A 257 -11.24 -6.16 5.93
C LEU A 257 -10.71 -7.45 5.28
N ALA A 258 -9.39 -7.55 5.07
CA ALA A 258 -8.78 -8.79 4.60
C ALA A 258 -9.04 -9.95 5.57
N ARG A 259 -8.98 -9.70 6.89
CA ARG A 259 -9.28 -10.70 7.91
C ARG A 259 -10.76 -11.12 7.90
N GLU A 260 -11.71 -10.21 7.75
CA GLU A 260 -13.14 -10.54 7.60
C GLU A 260 -13.40 -11.36 6.34
N CYS A 261 -12.67 -11.10 5.26
CA CYS A 261 -12.72 -11.89 4.03
C CYS A 261 -11.93 -13.20 4.11
N GLU A 262 -11.30 -13.51 5.23
CA GLU A 262 -10.49 -14.71 5.44
C GLU A 262 -9.34 -14.84 4.40
N LEU A 263 -8.77 -13.70 4.01
CA LEU A 263 -7.66 -13.62 3.08
C LEU A 263 -6.32 -13.50 3.83
N PRO A 264 -5.36 -14.41 3.61
CA PRO A 264 -3.99 -14.19 4.04
C PRO A 264 -3.48 -12.85 3.56
N TYR A 265 -2.91 -12.05 4.47
CA TYR A 265 -2.54 -10.66 4.22
C TYR A 265 -1.19 -10.33 4.86
N GLN A 266 -0.30 -9.74 4.09
CA GLN A 266 0.94 -9.14 4.59
C GLN A 266 1.21 -7.83 3.88
N MET A 267 1.63 -6.82 4.64
CA MET A 267 2.10 -5.55 4.12
C MET A 267 3.63 -5.50 4.15
N VAL A 268 4.21 -5.03 3.07
CA VAL A 268 5.61 -4.62 2.98
C VAL A 268 5.66 -3.11 3.11
N CYS A 269 6.26 -2.65 4.20
CA CYS A 269 6.45 -1.23 4.47
C CYS A 269 7.81 -0.77 3.97
N MET A 270 7.84 0.35 3.27
CA MET A 270 9.03 0.96 2.68
C MET A 270 9.33 2.26 3.40
N SER A 271 10.38 2.30 4.20
CA SER A 271 10.75 3.49 4.97
C SER A 271 11.24 4.61 4.06
N THR A 272 10.67 5.80 4.22
CA THR A 272 11.02 6.99 3.42
C THR A 272 11.61 8.13 4.24
N ASP A 273 11.37 8.15 5.54
CA ASP A 273 11.72 9.26 6.44
C ASP A 273 11.68 8.81 7.90
N TYR A 274 12.05 9.71 8.83
CA TYR A 274 11.98 9.50 10.28
C TYR A 274 10.76 10.17 10.95
N ASP A 275 9.66 10.38 10.22
CA ASP A 275 8.48 11.07 10.74
C ASP A 275 8.83 12.45 11.35
N ALA A 276 8.40 12.76 12.58
CA ALA A 276 8.59 14.07 13.19
C ALA A 276 9.21 14.03 14.62
N TRP A 277 9.73 12.88 15.04
CA TRP A 277 10.20 12.71 16.42
C TRP A 277 11.62 13.20 16.69
N ARG A 278 12.45 13.39 15.65
CA ARG A 278 13.83 13.85 15.77
C ARG A 278 13.85 15.37 15.90
N ASP A 279 14.43 15.87 16.97
CA ASP A 279 14.40 17.30 17.30
C ASP A 279 15.33 18.15 16.40
N GLU A 280 16.35 17.55 15.81
CA GLU A 280 17.41 18.22 15.04
C GLU A 280 17.21 18.10 13.51
N GLU A 281 16.14 17.45 13.06
CA GLU A 281 15.89 17.26 11.65
C GLU A 281 14.74 18.15 11.16
N GLU A 282 14.81 18.51 9.88
CA GLU A 282 13.71 19.16 9.19
C GLU A 282 12.47 18.27 9.24
N PRO A 283 11.27 18.85 9.40
CA PRO A 283 10.03 18.09 9.35
C PRO A 283 9.93 17.29 8.06
N VAL A 284 9.28 16.12 8.13
CA VAL A 284 9.00 15.32 6.93
C VAL A 284 8.23 16.16 5.90
N THR A 285 8.73 16.18 4.68
CA THR A 285 8.11 16.87 3.56
C THR A 285 7.69 15.89 2.49
N VAL A 286 6.77 16.33 1.63
CA VAL A 286 6.36 15.53 0.45
C VAL A 286 7.56 15.23 -0.46
N GLU A 287 8.48 16.18 -0.58
CA GLU A 287 9.70 16.04 -1.40
C GLU A 287 10.62 14.94 -0.85
N THR A 288 10.82 14.89 0.46
CA THR A 288 11.61 13.83 1.12
C THR A 288 10.99 12.46 0.87
N VAL A 289 9.69 12.34 1.05
CA VAL A 289 8.96 11.10 0.81
C VAL A 289 9.10 10.65 -0.65
N ILE A 290 8.86 11.55 -1.61
CA ILE A 290 8.95 11.24 -3.05
C ILE A 290 10.37 10.85 -3.44
N GLY A 291 11.40 11.55 -2.97
CA GLY A 291 12.80 11.25 -3.28
C GLY A 291 13.20 9.83 -2.88
N ASN A 292 12.80 9.40 -1.68
CA ASN A 292 13.09 8.05 -1.21
C ASN A 292 12.19 6.97 -1.86
N LEU A 293 10.96 7.31 -2.27
CA LEU A 293 10.08 6.39 -2.98
C LEU A 293 10.67 5.88 -4.29
N GLN A 294 11.35 6.73 -5.05
CA GLN A 294 11.99 6.32 -6.31
C GLN A 294 13.09 5.27 -6.07
N ASN A 295 13.88 5.46 -5.02
CA ASN A 295 14.91 4.48 -4.63
C ASN A 295 14.29 3.18 -4.09
N ASN A 296 13.22 3.28 -3.30
CA ASN A 296 12.51 2.14 -2.76
C ASN A 296 11.79 1.31 -3.84
N SER A 297 11.37 1.94 -4.94
CA SER A 297 10.66 1.24 -6.01
C SER A 297 11.54 0.16 -6.68
N HIS A 298 12.84 0.37 -6.78
CA HIS A 298 13.78 -0.64 -7.28
C HIS A 298 13.76 -1.90 -6.40
N ASN A 299 13.90 -1.73 -5.09
CA ASN A 299 13.89 -2.83 -4.13
C ASN A 299 12.50 -3.50 -4.04
N ALA A 300 11.43 -2.71 -4.07
CA ALA A 300 10.07 -3.24 -4.08
C ALA A 300 9.82 -4.12 -5.32
N ASN A 301 10.26 -3.67 -6.49
CA ASN A 301 10.15 -4.44 -7.72
C ASN A 301 10.99 -5.73 -7.66
N ALA A 302 12.22 -5.67 -7.17
CA ALA A 302 13.08 -6.84 -7.04
C ALA A 302 12.47 -7.88 -6.08
N LEU A 303 12.01 -7.43 -4.92
CA LEU A 303 11.39 -8.29 -3.91
C LEU A 303 10.09 -8.91 -4.42
N ALA A 304 9.16 -8.10 -4.94
CA ALA A 304 7.89 -8.57 -5.47
C ALA A 304 8.07 -9.54 -6.65
N SER A 305 8.99 -9.25 -7.56
CA SER A 305 9.29 -10.14 -8.70
C SER A 305 9.80 -11.49 -8.23
N LYS A 306 10.71 -11.51 -7.25
CA LYS A 306 11.22 -12.78 -6.68
C LYS A 306 10.13 -13.58 -6.01
N ILE A 307 9.31 -12.94 -5.18
CA ILE A 307 8.16 -13.56 -4.52
C ILE A 307 7.24 -14.22 -5.57
N ILE A 308 6.84 -13.48 -6.58
CA ILE A 308 5.92 -13.94 -7.62
C ILE A 308 6.50 -15.12 -8.39
N MET A 309 7.75 -15.03 -8.82
CA MET A 309 8.40 -16.08 -9.59
C MET A 309 8.55 -17.37 -8.79
N GLU A 310 8.89 -17.29 -7.51
CA GLU A 310 8.98 -18.47 -6.65
C GLU A 310 7.60 -19.08 -6.32
N MET A 311 6.58 -18.24 -6.08
CA MET A 311 5.21 -18.70 -5.90
C MET A 311 4.65 -19.40 -7.15
N ALA A 312 5.03 -18.93 -8.34
CA ALA A 312 4.63 -19.55 -9.60
C ALA A 312 5.25 -20.95 -9.79
N LYS A 313 6.43 -21.20 -9.24
CA LYS A 313 7.06 -22.54 -9.25
C LYS A 313 6.37 -23.48 -8.27
N GLU A 314 6.11 -23.00 -7.06
CA GLU A 314 5.46 -23.77 -6.00
C GLU A 314 4.63 -22.85 -5.11
N LEU A 315 3.33 -23.11 -5.06
CA LEU A 315 2.40 -22.35 -4.25
C LEU A 315 2.66 -22.60 -2.76
N PRO A 316 2.94 -21.55 -1.96
CA PRO A 316 3.18 -21.71 -0.52
C PRO A 316 1.99 -22.35 0.21
N GLU A 317 2.28 -23.04 1.31
CA GLU A 317 1.25 -23.73 2.08
C GLU A 317 0.15 -22.78 2.59
N PHE A 318 0.50 -21.59 3.08
CA PHE A 318 -0.48 -20.64 3.58
C PHE A 318 -1.47 -20.18 2.48
N MET A 319 -1.10 -20.20 1.21
CA MET A 319 -2.01 -19.93 0.09
C MET A 319 -2.89 -21.12 -0.25
N ARG A 320 -2.39 -22.34 -0.08
CA ARG A 320 -3.16 -23.58 -0.30
C ARG A 320 -4.20 -23.81 0.78
N THR A 321 -3.86 -23.49 2.04
CA THR A 321 -4.69 -23.77 3.22
C THR A 321 -5.49 -22.56 3.70
N GLY A 322 -5.25 -21.37 3.15
CA GLY A 322 -5.83 -20.11 3.65
C GLY A 322 -5.27 -19.69 5.00
N ALA A 323 -4.08 -20.19 5.39
CA ALA A 323 -3.40 -19.88 6.66
C ALA A 323 -4.27 -20.10 7.92
N GLY A 324 -5.19 -21.07 7.89
CA GLY A 324 -6.12 -21.34 9.00
C GLY A 324 -7.21 -20.28 9.20
N LEU A 325 -7.37 -19.33 8.28
CA LEU A 325 -8.39 -18.28 8.36
C LEU A 325 -9.82 -18.74 8.02
N PRO A 326 -10.05 -19.71 7.09
CA PRO A 326 -11.40 -20.14 6.77
C PRO A 326 -12.20 -20.57 8.01
N GLY A 327 -13.40 -20.01 8.15
CA GLY A 327 -14.30 -20.28 9.29
C GLY A 327 -13.93 -19.58 10.60
N THR A 328 -12.97 -18.64 10.59
CA THR A 328 -12.57 -17.91 11.81
C THR A 328 -13.51 -16.76 12.16
N ILE A 329 -14.23 -16.20 11.20
CA ILE A 329 -15.27 -15.22 11.50
C ILE A 329 -16.43 -15.91 12.25
N LYS A 330 -16.84 -15.35 13.38
CA LYS A 330 -17.95 -15.84 14.18
C LYS A 330 -19.03 -14.79 14.26
N MET A 331 -20.22 -15.19 13.86
CA MET A 331 -21.42 -14.35 13.95
C MET A 331 -21.93 -14.34 15.38
N SER A 332 -22.29 -13.18 15.87
CA SER A 332 -23.09 -13.06 17.10
C SER A 332 -24.52 -13.45 16.81
N ILE A 333 -25.08 -14.30 17.64
CA ILE A 333 -26.47 -14.75 17.55
C ILE A 333 -27.30 -13.90 18.50
#